data_aa56ce7e294c67bce68ccf6637c61dcb
#
_entry.id   aa56ce7e294c67bce68ccf6637c61dcb
#
_cell.length_a   1.000
_cell.length_b   1.000
_cell.length_c   1.000
_cell.angle_alpha   90.00
_cell.angle_beta   90.00
_cell.angle_gamma   90.00
#
_symmetry.space_group_name_H-M   'P 1'
#
loop_
_entity.id
_entity.type
_entity.pdbx_description
1 polymer ?
#
loop_
_entity_poly.entity_id
_entity_poly.type
_entity_poly.pdbx_seq_one_letter_code
_entity_poly.pdbx_strand_id
1 'polypeptide(L)'
;MSIMKYNGSAGVLLFTALLVSAFAKSNFAAEPFYQGKTLRVIVASAAGGGSDIVARLMMRHLPRHIAGNPTIIVENMPGAAEIIGVNYVHNIAKPDGLTALFGTGIPITQLLELPRIEFDITKMPIVGGSSESVAAFIRTDKTGVKSVRDLVNPKGPIVIGGSGYGSIKDVSMLAAMNLLGVKNPTYVTGYGGAGPIRLAYERAEVNFTQETAVGIARSVLPWVREGWTSVLYQVGFLDGKGNIVKDPVWKQLGIDAPAIGEAYRAIHGKDPVGPAWEAEKALVGGYSLTRLMAFSPKAPVARVMELRQAFQAMGKDPAFLADWEKSQGSPPRLVPGEEAGNIAASILKAPREAVNILKKLASP
;
A
#
# COMPACT_ATOMS: atom_id res chain seq x y z
N MET A 1 30.05 99.28 -21.58
CA MET A 1 30.53 98.21 -22.44
C MET A 1 30.81 97.03 -21.52
N SER A 2 29.87 96.17 -21.37
CA SER A 2 30.00 94.97 -20.56
C SER A 2 29.24 93.78 -21.24
N ILE A 3 29.91 92.69 -21.48
CA ILE A 3 29.48 91.54 -22.16
C ILE A 3 28.87 90.59 -21.12
N MET A 4 27.59 90.33 -21.24
CA MET A 4 26.89 89.25 -20.46
C MET A 4 27.03 87.92 -21.17
N LYS A 5 27.66 86.98 -20.52
CA LYS A 5 27.68 85.55 -20.90
C LYS A 5 26.47 84.88 -20.29
N TYR A 6 25.66 84.27 -21.10
CA TYR A 6 24.60 83.37 -20.68
C TYR A 6 25.10 81.94 -20.70
N ASN A 7 25.07 81.30 -19.54
CA ASN A 7 25.29 79.88 -19.38
C ASN A 7 23.93 79.12 -19.52
N GLY A 8 23.79 78.37 -20.55
CA GLY A 8 22.67 77.44 -20.73
C GLY A 8 23.13 76.02 -20.55
N SER A 9 22.80 75.42 -19.40
CA SER A 9 22.96 73.98 -19.21
C SER A 9 22.20 73.51 -17.96
N ALA A 10 20.88 73.51 -18.00
CA ALA A 10 20.04 72.91 -16.96
C ALA A 10 18.67 72.46 -17.48
N GLY A 11 18.62 71.77 -18.61
CA GLY A 11 17.33 71.37 -19.23
C GLY A 11 17.22 69.98 -19.84
N VAL A 12 18.26 69.14 -19.66
CA VAL A 12 18.26 67.82 -20.37
C VAL A 12 18.27 66.62 -19.43
N LEU A 13 18.35 66.79 -18.12
CA LEU A 13 18.48 65.67 -17.15
C LEU A 13 17.14 65.21 -16.50
N LEU A 14 15.99 65.75 -16.87
CA LEU A 14 14.72 65.39 -16.22
C LEU A 14 13.78 64.52 -17.10
N PHE A 15 14.15 64.10 -18.31
CA PHE A 15 13.30 63.30 -19.19
C PHE A 15 13.71 61.82 -19.36
N THR A 16 14.83 61.42 -18.76
CA THR A 16 15.34 60.02 -18.82
C THR A 16 14.99 59.15 -17.62
N ALA A 17 14.42 59.75 -16.56
CA ALA A 17 14.09 58.98 -15.32
C ALA A 17 12.67 58.40 -15.30
N LEU A 18 11.82 58.64 -16.31
CA LEU A 18 10.40 58.18 -16.30
C LEU A 18 10.11 56.99 -17.21
N LEU A 19 11.09 56.38 -17.85
CA LEU A 19 10.91 55.22 -18.76
C LEU A 19 11.45 53.89 -18.26
N VAL A 20 11.98 53.82 -17.02
CA VAL A 20 12.54 52.59 -16.45
C VAL A 20 11.58 51.86 -15.49
N SER A 21 10.42 52.42 -15.16
CA SER A 21 9.49 51.86 -14.17
C SER A 21 8.30 51.05 -14.77
N ALA A 22 8.31 50.69 -16.06
CA ALA A 22 7.18 50.01 -16.71
C ALA A 22 7.41 48.51 -17.03
N PHE A 23 8.51 47.90 -16.55
CA PHE A 23 8.67 46.44 -16.59
C PHE A 23 8.63 45.84 -15.20
N ALA A 24 7.62 46.18 -14.41
CA ALA A 24 7.16 45.24 -13.38
C ALA A 24 6.63 44.03 -14.13
N LYS A 25 7.47 43.01 -14.29
CA LYS A 25 7.01 41.69 -14.69
C LYS A 25 5.93 41.30 -13.70
N SER A 26 4.66 41.47 -14.09
CA SER A 26 3.55 40.78 -13.47
C SER A 26 3.89 39.31 -13.58
N ASN A 27 4.49 38.72 -12.55
CA ASN A 27 4.49 37.30 -12.37
C ASN A 27 3.01 36.93 -12.15
N PHE A 28 2.24 36.83 -13.24
CA PHE A 28 1.03 36.03 -13.22
C PHE A 28 1.49 34.61 -12.91
N ALA A 29 1.44 34.27 -11.63
CA ALA A 29 1.54 32.87 -11.25
C ALA A 29 0.51 32.12 -12.12
N ALA A 30 0.98 31.21 -12.95
CA ALA A 30 0.08 30.45 -13.81
C ALA A 30 -1.00 29.80 -12.91
N GLU A 31 -2.24 29.93 -13.34
CA GLU A 31 -3.38 29.35 -12.62
C GLU A 31 -3.09 27.87 -12.28
N PRO A 32 -3.35 27.42 -11.04
CA PRO A 32 -3.11 26.03 -10.67
C PRO A 32 -3.83 25.07 -11.62
N PHE A 33 -3.11 24.07 -12.12
CA PHE A 33 -3.68 23.16 -13.13
C PHE A 33 -4.99 22.52 -12.68
N TYR A 34 -5.10 22.16 -11.40
CA TYR A 34 -6.30 21.48 -10.89
C TYR A 34 -7.45 22.42 -10.50
N GLN A 35 -7.28 23.74 -10.61
CA GLN A 35 -8.34 24.70 -10.30
C GLN A 35 -9.57 24.48 -11.20
N GLY A 36 -10.74 24.32 -10.57
CA GLY A 36 -12.00 24.07 -11.27
C GLY A 36 -12.09 22.72 -12.00
N LYS A 37 -11.10 21.79 -11.78
CA LYS A 37 -11.10 20.47 -12.41
C LYS A 37 -11.51 19.37 -11.45
N THR A 38 -11.89 18.23 -12.03
CA THR A 38 -12.22 17.00 -11.31
C THR A 38 -11.11 15.98 -11.53
N LEU A 39 -10.55 15.46 -10.44
CA LEU A 39 -9.67 14.30 -10.44
C LEU A 39 -10.51 13.04 -10.18
N ARG A 40 -10.56 12.13 -11.13
CA ARG A 40 -11.20 10.83 -10.99
C ARG A 40 -10.21 9.83 -10.40
N VAL A 41 -10.62 9.12 -9.37
CA VAL A 41 -9.82 8.04 -8.76
C VAL A 41 -10.55 6.73 -8.97
N ILE A 42 -10.00 5.89 -9.83
CA ILE A 42 -10.51 4.54 -10.12
C ILE A 42 -10.00 3.62 -9.02
N VAL A 43 -10.92 3.15 -8.18
CA VAL A 43 -10.65 2.14 -7.15
C VAL A 43 -10.91 0.77 -7.76
N ALA A 44 -9.84 -0.02 -7.92
CA ALA A 44 -9.92 -1.30 -8.64
C ALA A 44 -10.62 -2.42 -7.83
N SER A 45 -11.27 -2.09 -6.72
CA SER A 45 -12.00 -3.01 -5.85
C SER A 45 -13.48 -2.61 -5.69
N ALA A 46 -14.28 -3.53 -5.14
CA ALA A 46 -15.70 -3.30 -4.90
C ALA A 46 -15.95 -2.20 -3.85
N ALA A 47 -17.04 -1.48 -4.02
CA ALA A 47 -17.50 -0.45 -3.08
C ALA A 47 -17.74 -1.07 -1.68
N GLY A 48 -17.38 -0.32 -0.63
CA GLY A 48 -17.48 -0.75 0.77
C GLY A 48 -16.41 -1.75 1.21
N GLY A 49 -15.52 -2.19 0.33
CA GLY A 49 -14.36 -3.00 0.68
C GLY A 49 -13.27 -2.18 1.37
N GLY A 50 -12.28 -2.85 2.02
CA GLY A 50 -11.21 -2.18 2.75
C GLY A 50 -10.41 -1.17 1.91
N SER A 51 -10.16 -1.48 0.65
CA SER A 51 -9.48 -0.54 -0.28
C SER A 51 -10.32 0.67 -0.61
N ASP A 52 -11.64 0.49 -0.82
CA ASP A 52 -12.56 1.59 -1.09
C ASP A 52 -12.69 2.52 0.13
N ILE A 53 -12.79 1.96 1.33
CA ILE A 53 -12.85 2.73 2.59
C ILE A 53 -11.58 3.59 2.74
N VAL A 54 -10.40 3.01 2.51
CA VAL A 54 -9.12 3.73 2.61
C VAL A 54 -8.99 4.77 1.50
N ALA A 55 -9.36 4.43 0.27
CA ALA A 55 -9.35 5.38 -0.84
C ALA A 55 -10.21 6.62 -0.53
N ARG A 56 -11.47 6.41 -0.09
CA ARG A 56 -12.38 7.51 0.26
C ARG A 56 -11.90 8.32 1.46
N LEU A 57 -11.26 7.67 2.42
CA LEU A 57 -10.63 8.37 3.55
C LEU A 57 -9.51 9.29 3.05
N MET A 58 -8.58 8.79 2.24
CA MET A 58 -7.50 9.59 1.67
C MET A 58 -8.04 10.71 0.76
N MET A 59 -8.99 10.39 -0.12
CA MET A 59 -9.52 11.34 -1.10
C MET A 59 -10.37 12.46 -0.48
N ARG A 60 -10.85 12.34 0.75
CA ARG A 60 -11.45 13.45 1.50
C ARG A 60 -10.43 14.50 1.95
N HIS A 61 -9.20 14.07 2.21
CA HIS A 61 -8.17 14.94 2.73
C HIS A 61 -7.21 15.46 1.65
N LEU A 62 -6.97 14.69 0.60
CA LEU A 62 -6.00 15.01 -0.45
C LEU A 62 -6.26 16.34 -1.17
N PRO A 63 -7.51 16.73 -1.54
CA PRO A 63 -7.76 17.93 -2.34
C PRO A 63 -7.16 19.20 -1.77
N ARG A 64 -7.24 19.42 -0.46
CA ARG A 64 -6.74 20.63 0.21
C ARG A 64 -5.22 20.80 0.15
N HIS A 65 -4.50 19.75 -0.23
CA HIS A 65 -3.05 19.74 -0.42
C HIS A 65 -2.64 19.87 -1.89
N ILE A 66 -3.61 19.86 -2.83
CA ILE A 66 -3.38 20.05 -4.26
C ILE A 66 -3.63 21.52 -4.61
N ALA A 67 -2.70 22.16 -5.31
CA ALA A 67 -2.89 23.51 -5.79
C ALA A 67 -4.15 23.59 -6.68
N GLY A 68 -5.06 24.53 -6.37
CA GLY A 68 -6.36 24.63 -7.03
C GLY A 68 -7.48 23.81 -6.41
N ASN A 69 -7.21 23.01 -5.37
CA ASN A 69 -8.20 22.26 -4.57
C ASN A 69 -9.29 21.58 -5.43
N PRO A 70 -8.93 20.58 -6.27
CA PRO A 70 -9.86 19.96 -7.21
C PRO A 70 -10.99 19.19 -6.49
N THR A 71 -12.11 19.03 -7.19
CA THR A 71 -13.07 18.00 -6.80
C THR A 71 -12.47 16.61 -7.05
N ILE A 72 -12.55 15.69 -6.07
CA ILE A 72 -12.15 14.29 -6.29
C ILE A 72 -13.39 13.39 -6.30
N ILE A 73 -13.53 12.59 -7.37
CA ILE A 73 -14.57 11.58 -7.51
C ILE A 73 -13.93 10.20 -7.45
N VAL A 74 -14.45 9.36 -6.54
CA VAL A 74 -14.03 7.95 -6.39
C VAL A 74 -15.02 7.07 -7.13
N GLU A 75 -14.52 6.32 -8.12
CA GLU A 75 -15.29 5.36 -8.92
C GLU A 75 -14.75 3.96 -8.73
N ASN A 76 -15.61 2.99 -8.41
CA ASN A 76 -15.21 1.60 -8.25
C ASN A 76 -15.24 0.87 -9.59
N MET A 77 -14.16 0.15 -9.92
CA MET A 77 -14.05 -0.69 -11.11
C MET A 77 -13.45 -2.05 -10.73
N PRO A 78 -14.23 -2.90 -10.04
CA PRO A 78 -13.76 -4.19 -9.55
C PRO A 78 -13.67 -5.24 -10.66
N GLY A 79 -12.99 -6.33 -10.38
CA GLY A 79 -13.01 -7.56 -11.18
C GLY A 79 -11.63 -8.11 -11.51
N ALA A 80 -11.57 -9.44 -11.69
CA ALA A 80 -10.37 -10.19 -12.04
C ALA A 80 -9.15 -9.86 -11.16
N ALA A 81 -9.28 -9.91 -9.84
CA ALA A 81 -8.22 -9.54 -8.90
C ALA A 81 -7.64 -8.13 -9.16
N GLU A 82 -8.52 -7.14 -9.37
CA GLU A 82 -8.23 -5.73 -9.67
C GLU A 82 -7.73 -5.45 -11.10
N ILE A 83 -7.47 -6.47 -11.93
CA ILE A 83 -6.90 -6.33 -13.28
C ILE A 83 -7.73 -5.40 -14.16
N ILE A 84 -9.08 -5.43 -14.06
CA ILE A 84 -9.96 -4.59 -14.90
C ILE A 84 -9.69 -3.09 -14.68
N GLY A 85 -9.69 -2.64 -13.43
CA GLY A 85 -9.45 -1.25 -13.09
C GLY A 85 -8.03 -0.79 -13.43
N VAL A 86 -7.04 -1.66 -13.23
CA VAL A 86 -5.64 -1.37 -13.56
C VAL A 86 -5.44 -1.26 -15.07
N ASN A 87 -5.94 -2.22 -15.86
CA ASN A 87 -5.89 -2.17 -17.32
C ASN A 87 -6.57 -0.91 -17.87
N TYR A 88 -7.72 -0.53 -17.31
CA TYR A 88 -8.42 0.70 -17.71
C TYR A 88 -7.54 1.93 -17.53
N VAL A 89 -6.94 2.13 -16.36
CA VAL A 89 -6.09 3.32 -16.12
C VAL A 89 -4.80 3.26 -16.93
N HIS A 90 -4.22 2.06 -17.10
CA HIS A 90 -2.98 1.89 -17.86
C HIS A 90 -3.16 2.17 -19.35
N ASN A 91 -4.25 1.65 -19.98
CA ASN A 91 -4.39 1.59 -21.43
C ASN A 91 -5.44 2.52 -22.01
N ILE A 92 -6.53 2.85 -21.25
CA ILE A 92 -7.72 3.50 -21.77
C ILE A 92 -7.88 4.93 -21.24
N ALA A 93 -7.62 5.17 -19.96
CA ALA A 93 -7.76 6.50 -19.36
C ALA A 93 -6.89 7.53 -20.07
N LYS A 94 -7.42 8.75 -20.26
CA LYS A 94 -6.63 9.85 -20.83
C LYS A 94 -5.43 10.15 -19.95
N PRO A 95 -4.23 10.28 -20.52
CA PRO A 95 -3.01 10.52 -19.75
C PRO A 95 -2.80 12.01 -19.45
N ASP A 96 -3.86 12.72 -19.07
CA ASP A 96 -3.86 14.17 -18.83
C ASP A 96 -3.61 14.56 -17.36
N GLY A 97 -3.45 13.54 -16.46
CA GLY A 97 -3.29 13.76 -15.04
C GLY A 97 -4.60 13.96 -14.27
N LEU A 98 -5.75 13.72 -14.90
CA LEU A 98 -7.08 13.84 -14.27
C LEU A 98 -7.73 12.48 -13.94
N THR A 99 -7.07 11.37 -14.24
CA THR A 99 -7.53 10.03 -13.85
C THR A 99 -6.39 9.27 -13.20
N ALA A 100 -6.58 8.87 -11.96
CA ALA A 100 -5.62 8.06 -11.20
C ALA A 100 -6.23 6.70 -10.83
N LEU A 101 -5.36 5.72 -10.64
CA LEU A 101 -5.66 4.41 -10.08
C LEU A 101 -5.50 4.44 -8.56
N PHE A 102 -6.33 3.71 -7.84
CA PHE A 102 -6.08 3.28 -6.48
C PHE A 102 -6.37 1.78 -6.38
N GLY A 103 -5.37 1.00 -5.97
CA GLY A 103 -5.52 -0.46 -5.94
C GLY A 103 -4.65 -1.15 -4.90
N THR A 104 -4.89 -2.45 -4.71
CA THR A 104 -4.29 -3.28 -3.66
C THR A 104 -3.53 -4.45 -4.26
N GLY A 105 -2.29 -4.69 -3.80
CA GLY A 105 -1.51 -5.88 -4.18
C GLY A 105 -1.12 -5.94 -5.66
N ILE A 106 -1.23 -4.86 -6.41
CA ILE A 106 -1.03 -4.81 -7.86
C ILE A 106 0.33 -5.40 -8.30
N PRO A 107 1.47 -5.11 -7.63
CA PRO A 107 2.74 -5.72 -8.00
C PRO A 107 2.74 -7.25 -7.85
N ILE A 108 2.06 -7.79 -6.83
CA ILE A 108 1.92 -9.24 -6.63
C ILE A 108 1.01 -9.84 -7.71
N THR A 109 -0.10 -9.18 -8.05
CA THR A 109 -0.98 -9.60 -9.13
C THR A 109 -0.21 -9.73 -10.44
N GLN A 110 0.64 -8.74 -10.76
CA GLN A 110 1.51 -8.80 -11.96
C GLN A 110 2.58 -9.89 -11.84
N LEU A 111 3.21 -10.06 -10.67
CA LEU A 111 4.22 -11.10 -10.43
C LEU A 111 3.65 -12.51 -10.66
N LEU A 112 2.39 -12.72 -10.27
CA LEU A 112 1.69 -14.01 -10.47
C LEU A 112 1.36 -14.28 -11.94
N GLU A 113 1.54 -13.28 -12.84
CA GLU A 113 1.21 -13.40 -14.26
C GLU A 113 -0.21 -13.93 -14.49
N LEU A 114 -1.18 -13.40 -13.73
CA LEU A 114 -2.58 -13.81 -13.86
C LEU A 114 -3.12 -13.52 -15.27
N PRO A 115 -4.11 -14.30 -15.76
CA PRO A 115 -4.68 -14.06 -17.09
C PRO A 115 -5.23 -12.64 -17.26
N ARG A 116 -5.13 -12.09 -18.48
CA ARG A 116 -5.64 -10.77 -18.88
C ARG A 116 -4.91 -9.56 -18.28
N ILE A 117 -3.72 -9.74 -17.73
CA ILE A 117 -2.87 -8.61 -17.37
C ILE A 117 -2.35 -7.96 -18.66
N GLU A 118 -2.71 -6.69 -18.87
CA GLU A 118 -2.30 -5.86 -20.00
C GLU A 118 -1.60 -4.58 -19.51
N PHE A 119 -1.20 -4.53 -18.25
CA PHE A 119 -0.49 -3.44 -17.62
C PHE A 119 0.93 -3.83 -17.21
N ASP A 120 1.77 -2.81 -17.07
CA ASP A 120 3.09 -2.91 -16.46
C ASP A 120 3.20 -1.84 -15.38
N ILE A 121 3.10 -2.25 -14.10
CA ILE A 121 3.12 -1.32 -12.97
C ILE A 121 4.44 -0.55 -12.88
N THR A 122 5.55 -1.09 -13.41
CA THR A 122 6.84 -0.39 -13.41
C THR A 122 6.86 0.82 -14.35
N LYS A 123 5.93 0.88 -15.30
CA LYS A 123 5.75 2.02 -16.21
C LYS A 123 4.72 3.03 -15.70
N MET A 124 3.95 2.69 -14.69
CA MET A 124 2.95 3.60 -14.10
C MET A 124 3.62 4.49 -13.05
N PRO A 125 3.56 5.83 -13.18
CA PRO A 125 4.10 6.73 -12.17
C PRO A 125 3.29 6.62 -10.88
N ILE A 126 3.89 6.06 -9.82
CA ILE A 126 3.25 5.92 -8.52
C ILE A 126 3.31 7.25 -7.77
N VAL A 127 2.18 7.72 -7.27
CA VAL A 127 2.01 8.94 -6.48
C VAL A 127 2.40 8.70 -5.03
N GLY A 128 1.97 7.58 -4.49
CA GLY A 128 2.23 7.13 -3.13
C GLY A 128 1.48 5.85 -2.83
N GLY A 129 1.68 5.32 -1.65
CA GLY A 129 1.03 4.10 -1.21
C GLY A 129 0.91 4.02 0.30
N SER A 130 0.40 2.91 0.78
CA SER A 130 0.38 2.58 2.19
C SER A 130 0.73 1.12 2.41
N SER A 131 1.43 0.85 3.52
CA SER A 131 1.69 -0.49 3.99
C SER A 131 0.63 -0.92 5.00
N GLU A 132 0.50 -2.23 5.17
CA GLU A 132 -0.41 -2.83 6.14
C GLU A 132 0.30 -3.92 6.92
N SER A 133 0.23 -3.85 8.24
CA SER A 133 0.80 -4.87 9.10
C SER A 133 -0.20 -6.00 9.30
N VAL A 134 0.24 -7.23 9.06
CA VAL A 134 -0.56 -8.44 9.26
C VAL A 134 0.17 -9.46 10.10
N ALA A 135 -0.60 -10.24 10.89
CA ALA A 135 -0.07 -11.35 11.64
C ALA A 135 -0.99 -12.57 11.55
N ALA A 136 -0.38 -13.74 11.61
CA ALA A 136 -1.07 -15.03 11.65
C ALA A 136 -1.39 -15.44 13.07
N PHE A 137 -2.57 -16.04 13.26
CA PHE A 137 -3.01 -16.54 14.55
C PHE A 137 -3.71 -17.88 14.43
N ILE A 138 -3.70 -18.64 15.52
CA ILE A 138 -4.17 -20.02 15.57
C ILE A 138 -4.97 -20.29 16.84
N ARG A 139 -5.94 -21.19 16.75
CA ARG A 139 -6.65 -21.74 17.92
C ARG A 139 -5.77 -22.73 18.69
N THR A 140 -5.34 -22.32 19.87
CA THR A 140 -4.53 -23.15 20.76
C THR A 140 -5.31 -24.34 21.32
N ASP A 141 -6.61 -24.14 21.61
CA ASP A 141 -7.52 -25.14 22.16
C ASP A 141 -7.78 -26.30 21.17
N LYS A 142 -7.66 -26.08 19.86
CA LYS A 142 -7.89 -27.11 18.83
C LYS A 142 -6.62 -27.74 18.32
N THR A 143 -5.51 -27.01 18.32
CA THR A 143 -4.27 -27.46 17.68
C THR A 143 -3.16 -27.77 18.69
N GLY A 144 -3.27 -27.27 19.92
CA GLY A 144 -2.20 -27.32 20.92
C GLY A 144 -1.02 -26.40 20.61
N VAL A 145 -1.08 -25.63 19.53
CA VAL A 145 -0.03 -24.70 19.08
C VAL A 145 -0.10 -23.42 19.89
N LYS A 146 0.97 -23.08 20.61
CA LYS A 146 1.10 -21.87 21.42
C LYS A 146 2.16 -20.91 20.89
N SER A 147 3.10 -21.43 20.11
CA SER A 147 4.21 -20.69 19.53
C SER A 147 4.51 -21.18 18.11
N VAL A 148 5.34 -20.45 17.36
CA VAL A 148 5.76 -20.88 16.01
C VAL A 148 6.45 -22.25 16.01
N ARG A 149 7.15 -22.62 17.09
CA ARG A 149 7.85 -23.91 17.19
C ARG A 149 6.89 -25.09 17.18
N ASP A 150 5.68 -24.90 17.69
CA ASP A 150 4.67 -25.95 17.77
C ASP A 150 4.01 -26.20 16.42
N LEU A 151 4.11 -25.25 15.45
CA LEU A 151 3.48 -25.35 14.13
C LEU A 151 3.91 -26.58 13.32
N VAL A 152 5.14 -27.04 13.50
CA VAL A 152 5.68 -28.18 12.75
C VAL A 152 5.34 -29.53 13.39
N ASN A 153 4.78 -29.51 14.61
CA ASN A 153 4.32 -30.72 15.32
C ASN A 153 3.04 -30.43 16.13
N PRO A 154 1.95 -30.02 15.48
CA PRO A 154 0.69 -29.69 16.16
C PRO A 154 0.03 -30.97 16.71
N LYS A 155 -0.72 -30.81 17.82
CA LYS A 155 -1.52 -31.94 18.40
C LYS A 155 -2.80 -32.21 17.63
N GLY A 156 -3.33 -31.23 16.92
CA GLY A 156 -4.52 -31.35 16.08
C GLY A 156 -4.27 -30.81 14.68
N PRO A 157 -5.16 -31.08 13.71
CA PRO A 157 -5.00 -30.64 12.32
C PRO A 157 -5.01 -29.11 12.22
N ILE A 158 -4.18 -28.56 11.34
CA ILE A 158 -4.21 -27.13 10.99
C ILE A 158 -5.18 -26.96 9.81
N VAL A 159 -6.23 -26.18 10.03
CA VAL A 159 -7.26 -25.85 9.03
C VAL A 159 -7.20 -24.33 8.78
N ILE A 160 -6.69 -23.94 7.61
CA ILE A 160 -6.51 -22.56 7.18
C ILE A 160 -7.83 -22.04 6.60
N GLY A 161 -8.31 -20.90 7.12
CA GLY A 161 -9.45 -20.17 6.54
C GLY A 161 -9.00 -19.06 5.61
N GLY A 162 -9.46 -19.10 4.34
CA GLY A 162 -9.09 -18.16 3.30
C GLY A 162 -10.26 -17.59 2.48
N SER A 163 -9.98 -16.50 1.77
CA SER A 163 -10.98 -15.80 0.94
C SER A 163 -11.09 -16.40 -0.46
N GLY A 164 -9.99 -16.88 -1.02
CA GLY A 164 -9.92 -17.43 -2.37
C GLY A 164 -8.51 -17.52 -2.91
N TYR A 165 -8.28 -18.46 -3.79
CA TYR A 165 -7.00 -18.60 -4.47
C TYR A 165 -6.60 -17.31 -5.19
N GLY A 166 -5.30 -16.97 -5.15
CA GLY A 166 -4.73 -15.80 -5.80
C GLY A 166 -4.82 -14.50 -5.00
N SER A 167 -5.55 -14.45 -3.87
CA SER A 167 -5.49 -13.29 -3.00
C SER A 167 -4.13 -13.23 -2.28
N ILE A 168 -3.56 -12.04 -2.11
CA ILE A 168 -2.28 -11.87 -1.41
C ILE A 168 -2.32 -12.47 0.00
N LYS A 169 -3.45 -12.33 0.70
CA LYS A 169 -3.68 -12.91 2.02
C LYS A 169 -3.50 -14.43 2.01
N ASP A 170 -4.17 -15.10 1.09
CA ASP A 170 -4.21 -16.56 1.07
C ASP A 170 -2.88 -17.14 0.58
N VAL A 171 -2.29 -16.53 -0.46
CA VAL A 171 -0.96 -16.92 -0.96
C VAL A 171 0.10 -16.74 0.13
N SER A 172 0.02 -15.66 0.93
CA SER A 172 0.96 -15.41 2.03
C SER A 172 0.84 -16.47 3.14
N MET A 173 -0.37 -16.87 3.53
CA MET A 173 -0.55 -17.94 4.52
C MET A 173 0.01 -19.27 4.01
N LEU A 174 -0.27 -19.62 2.77
CA LEU A 174 0.19 -20.87 2.16
C LEU A 174 1.71 -20.87 1.95
N ALA A 175 2.30 -19.74 1.55
CA ALA A 175 3.75 -19.59 1.41
C ALA A 175 4.46 -19.70 2.76
N ALA A 176 3.92 -19.06 3.79
CA ALA A 176 4.45 -19.18 5.15
C ALA A 176 4.39 -20.63 5.67
N MET A 177 3.28 -21.35 5.45
CA MET A 177 3.19 -22.78 5.82
C MET A 177 4.24 -23.61 5.08
N ASN A 178 4.43 -23.37 3.78
CA ASN A 178 5.45 -24.03 2.97
C ASN A 178 6.87 -23.70 3.46
N LEU A 179 7.17 -22.42 3.72
CA LEU A 179 8.49 -21.99 4.22
C LEU A 179 8.80 -22.58 5.59
N LEU A 180 7.84 -22.54 6.51
CA LEU A 180 8.02 -23.01 7.88
C LEU A 180 8.04 -24.55 8.00
N GLY A 181 7.70 -25.28 6.93
CA GLY A 181 7.73 -26.75 6.89
C GLY A 181 6.51 -27.39 7.57
N VAL A 182 5.38 -26.69 7.62
CA VAL A 182 4.12 -27.24 8.15
C VAL A 182 3.59 -28.31 7.19
N LYS A 183 3.34 -29.49 7.72
CA LYS A 183 2.91 -30.64 6.93
C LYS A 183 1.38 -30.71 6.83
N ASN A 184 0.88 -30.91 5.60
CA ASN A 184 -0.52 -31.20 5.29
C ASN A 184 -1.54 -30.28 5.97
N PRO A 185 -1.39 -28.93 5.92
CA PRO A 185 -2.45 -28.06 6.36
C PRO A 185 -3.64 -28.20 5.40
N THR A 186 -4.85 -28.28 5.95
CA THR A 186 -6.07 -28.21 5.14
C THR A 186 -6.37 -26.75 4.82
N TYR A 187 -6.67 -26.44 3.57
CA TYR A 187 -7.04 -25.08 3.16
C TYR A 187 -8.52 -25.05 2.76
N VAL A 188 -9.30 -24.25 3.50
CA VAL A 188 -10.73 -24.02 3.25
C VAL A 188 -10.89 -22.59 2.77
N THR A 189 -11.44 -22.39 1.59
CA THR A 189 -11.58 -21.11 0.91
C THR A 189 -13.03 -20.83 0.52
N GLY A 190 -13.27 -19.60 0.00
CA GLY A 190 -14.60 -19.16 -0.41
C GLY A 190 -15.32 -18.30 0.62
N TYR A 191 -14.70 -18.01 1.75
CA TYR A 191 -15.22 -17.01 2.68
C TYR A 191 -15.13 -15.61 2.04
N GLY A 192 -16.23 -14.88 2.01
CA GLY A 192 -16.30 -13.57 1.33
C GLY A 192 -15.50 -12.43 1.96
N GLY A 193 -14.53 -12.71 2.84
CA GLY A 193 -13.65 -11.74 3.49
C GLY A 193 -13.40 -12.02 4.96
N ALA A 194 -12.73 -11.11 5.66
CA ALA A 194 -12.26 -11.27 7.03
C ALA A 194 -13.39 -11.56 8.05
N GLY A 195 -14.54 -10.92 7.91
CA GLY A 195 -15.69 -11.13 8.82
C GLY A 195 -16.18 -12.58 8.84
N PRO A 196 -16.58 -13.14 7.69
CA PRO A 196 -16.98 -14.56 7.58
C PRO A 196 -15.90 -15.54 8.04
N ILE A 197 -14.60 -15.25 7.76
CA ILE A 197 -13.49 -16.10 8.23
C ILE A 197 -13.42 -16.06 9.77
N ARG A 198 -13.59 -14.90 10.40
CA ARG A 198 -13.60 -14.79 11.87
C ARG A 198 -14.75 -15.60 12.49
N LEU A 199 -15.93 -15.55 11.90
CA LEU A 199 -17.08 -16.36 12.37
C LEU A 199 -16.79 -17.86 12.25
N ALA A 200 -16.21 -18.30 11.14
CA ALA A 200 -15.80 -19.71 10.96
C ALA A 200 -14.70 -20.11 11.96
N TYR A 201 -13.79 -19.19 12.27
CA TYR A 201 -12.74 -19.38 13.28
C TYR A 201 -13.33 -19.52 14.69
N GLU A 202 -14.28 -18.66 15.09
CA GLU A 202 -14.98 -18.77 16.36
C GLU A 202 -15.73 -20.11 16.51
N ARG A 203 -16.35 -20.58 15.44
CA ARG A 203 -17.05 -21.89 15.37
C ARG A 203 -16.12 -23.09 15.28
N ALA A 204 -14.79 -22.85 15.19
CA ALA A 204 -13.80 -23.90 14.96
C ALA A 204 -13.94 -24.65 13.63
N GLU A 205 -14.62 -24.10 12.65
CA GLU A 205 -14.66 -24.63 11.28
C GLU A 205 -13.27 -24.51 10.62
N VAL A 206 -12.58 -23.42 10.93
CA VAL A 206 -11.16 -23.20 10.64
C VAL A 206 -10.43 -22.81 11.93
N ASN A 207 -9.13 -23.03 11.99
CA ASN A 207 -8.37 -22.77 13.21
C ASN A 207 -7.07 -21.98 13.00
N PHE A 208 -6.76 -21.61 11.75
CA PHE A 208 -5.62 -20.76 11.38
C PHE A 208 -6.06 -19.73 10.33
N THR A 209 -5.66 -18.50 10.53
CA THR A 209 -5.81 -17.42 9.53
C THR A 209 -4.84 -16.27 9.84
N GLN A 210 -4.85 -15.23 9.01
CA GLN A 210 -4.13 -13.98 9.29
C GLN A 210 -5.06 -12.79 9.19
N GLU A 211 -4.74 -11.71 9.91
CA GLU A 211 -5.51 -10.49 9.94
C GLU A 211 -4.59 -9.27 10.09
N THR A 212 -5.10 -8.12 9.72
CA THR A 212 -4.43 -6.85 9.92
C THR A 212 -4.31 -6.51 11.40
N ALA A 213 -3.37 -5.63 11.76
CA ALA A 213 -3.21 -5.16 13.13
C ALA A 213 -4.53 -4.60 13.68
N VAL A 214 -5.30 -3.88 12.85
CA VAL A 214 -6.63 -3.36 13.19
C VAL A 214 -7.62 -4.49 13.46
N GLY A 215 -7.67 -5.49 12.59
CA GLY A 215 -8.56 -6.64 12.75
C GLY A 215 -8.24 -7.41 14.02
N ILE A 216 -6.96 -7.61 14.31
CA ILE A 216 -6.52 -8.27 15.54
C ILE A 216 -6.88 -7.43 16.76
N ALA A 217 -6.58 -6.13 16.77
CA ALA A 217 -6.89 -5.26 17.88
C ALA A 217 -8.38 -5.25 18.22
N ARG A 218 -9.25 -5.21 17.21
CA ARG A 218 -10.71 -5.12 17.40
C ARG A 218 -11.39 -6.45 17.72
N SER A 219 -10.90 -7.54 17.14
CA SER A 219 -11.66 -8.81 17.14
C SER A 219 -10.90 -10.00 17.74
N VAL A 220 -9.58 -10.04 17.65
CA VAL A 220 -8.79 -11.23 18.03
C VAL A 220 -8.15 -11.09 19.41
N LEU A 221 -7.82 -9.86 19.84
CA LEU A 221 -7.23 -9.63 21.18
C LEU A 221 -8.02 -10.21 22.35
N PRO A 222 -9.36 -10.16 22.38
CA PRO A 222 -10.14 -10.86 23.43
C PRO A 222 -9.81 -12.34 23.49
N TRP A 223 -9.76 -13.02 22.36
CA TRP A 223 -9.45 -14.46 22.25
C TRP A 223 -8.04 -14.83 22.70
N VAL A 224 -7.08 -13.91 22.45
CA VAL A 224 -5.70 -14.05 22.94
C VAL A 224 -5.67 -13.91 24.46
N ARG A 225 -6.39 -12.96 25.03
CA ARG A 225 -6.49 -12.73 26.48
C ARG A 225 -7.19 -13.88 27.21
N GLU A 226 -8.18 -14.49 26.58
CA GLU A 226 -8.88 -15.69 27.06
C GLU A 226 -8.02 -16.97 26.92
N GLY A 227 -6.89 -16.92 26.18
CA GLY A 227 -5.88 -17.98 26.10
C GLY A 227 -6.18 -19.10 25.11
N TRP A 228 -7.29 -19.03 24.32
CA TRP A 228 -7.60 -20.05 23.33
C TRP A 228 -7.11 -19.71 21.90
N THR A 229 -6.48 -18.54 21.74
CA THR A 229 -5.83 -18.10 20.49
C THR A 229 -4.41 -17.60 20.78
N SER A 230 -3.46 -17.93 19.90
CA SER A 230 -2.11 -17.36 19.90
C SER A 230 -1.82 -16.67 18.59
N VAL A 231 -1.21 -15.47 18.65
CA VAL A 231 -0.59 -14.81 17.49
C VAL A 231 0.80 -15.40 17.31
N LEU A 232 1.08 -15.97 16.14
CA LEU A 232 2.26 -16.80 15.94
C LEU A 232 3.43 -16.05 15.33
N TYR A 233 3.17 -15.30 14.28
CA TYR A 233 4.18 -14.50 13.59
C TYR A 233 3.52 -13.31 12.89
N GLN A 234 4.29 -12.27 12.69
CA GLN A 234 3.97 -11.16 11.82
C GLN A 234 4.69 -11.31 10.48
N VAL A 235 4.04 -10.89 9.40
CA VAL A 235 4.68 -10.87 8.07
C VAL A 235 5.88 -9.94 8.09
N GLY A 236 5.78 -8.80 8.77
CA GLY A 236 6.79 -7.76 8.79
C GLY A 236 6.76 -6.89 7.54
N PHE A 237 7.82 -6.12 7.32
CA PHE A 237 8.02 -5.38 6.07
C PHE A 237 9.49 -5.32 5.67
N LEU A 238 9.71 -4.92 4.41
CA LEU A 238 11.04 -4.63 3.93
C LEU A 238 11.50 -3.26 4.44
N ASP A 239 12.70 -3.21 5.03
CA ASP A 239 13.39 -1.95 5.28
C ASP A 239 14.01 -1.41 3.96
N GLY A 240 14.60 -0.19 4.02
CA GLY A 240 15.26 0.42 2.86
C GLY A 240 16.45 -0.37 2.29
N LYS A 241 16.89 -1.44 2.99
CA LYS A 241 17.96 -2.36 2.56
C LYS A 241 17.43 -3.70 2.07
N GLY A 242 16.11 -3.90 2.09
CA GLY A 242 15.47 -5.16 1.68
C GLY A 242 15.46 -6.25 2.76
N ASN A 243 15.76 -5.91 4.02
CA ASN A 243 15.63 -6.86 5.13
C ASN A 243 14.19 -6.86 5.66
N ILE A 244 13.73 -8.03 6.08
CA ILE A 244 12.43 -8.15 6.76
C ILE A 244 12.59 -7.75 8.22
N VAL A 245 11.87 -6.70 8.63
CA VAL A 245 11.88 -6.16 9.99
C VAL A 245 10.49 -6.24 10.62
N LYS A 246 10.46 -6.27 11.97
CA LYS A 246 9.22 -6.24 12.74
C LYS A 246 8.49 -4.91 12.61
N ASP A 247 7.15 -4.98 12.63
CA ASP A 247 6.33 -3.80 12.87
C ASP A 247 6.21 -3.53 14.37
N PRO A 248 6.55 -2.32 14.82
CA PRO A 248 6.39 -1.95 16.22
C PRO A 248 4.93 -1.91 16.69
N VAL A 249 3.94 -1.85 15.78
CA VAL A 249 2.51 -1.86 16.13
C VAL A 249 2.12 -3.09 16.97
N TRP A 250 2.73 -4.23 16.71
CA TRP A 250 2.43 -5.45 17.46
C TRP A 250 2.82 -5.34 18.93
N LYS A 251 3.99 -4.75 19.22
CA LYS A 251 4.42 -4.47 20.59
C LYS A 251 3.48 -3.47 21.29
N GLN A 252 2.98 -2.47 20.57
CA GLN A 252 1.97 -1.53 21.10
C GLN A 252 0.66 -2.23 21.47
N LEU A 253 0.28 -3.28 20.73
CA LEU A 253 -0.87 -4.14 21.03
C LEU A 253 -0.61 -5.18 22.14
N GLY A 254 0.59 -5.20 22.72
CA GLY A 254 0.99 -6.19 23.71
C GLY A 254 1.31 -7.58 23.12
N ILE A 255 1.58 -7.65 21.83
CA ILE A 255 1.87 -8.89 21.08
C ILE A 255 3.36 -8.92 20.72
N ASP A 256 4.09 -9.90 21.23
CA ASP A 256 5.48 -10.17 20.82
C ASP A 256 5.50 -11.31 19.77
N ALA A 257 5.13 -10.97 18.55
CA ALA A 257 5.17 -11.91 17.44
C ALA A 257 6.49 -11.75 16.66
N PRO A 258 7.23 -12.83 16.39
CA PRO A 258 8.41 -12.79 15.54
C PRO A 258 8.03 -12.43 14.10
N ALA A 259 8.92 -11.73 13.37
CA ALA A 259 8.79 -11.62 11.93
C ALA A 259 8.97 -13.01 11.28
N ILE A 260 8.45 -13.20 10.06
CA ILE A 260 8.45 -14.52 9.40
C ILE A 260 9.86 -15.15 9.30
N GLY A 261 10.91 -14.36 9.05
CA GLY A 261 12.29 -14.85 9.04
C GLY A 261 12.78 -15.29 10.43
N GLU A 262 12.37 -14.58 11.50
CA GLU A 262 12.66 -14.97 12.88
C GLU A 262 11.87 -16.22 13.27
N ALA A 263 10.63 -16.35 12.80
CA ALA A 263 9.82 -17.55 12.99
C ALA A 263 10.50 -18.78 12.38
N TYR A 264 11.03 -18.64 11.15
CA TYR A 264 11.81 -19.70 10.52
C TYR A 264 13.05 -20.08 11.35
N ARG A 265 13.83 -19.09 11.81
CA ARG A 265 15.00 -19.37 12.68
C ARG A 265 14.62 -20.06 13.98
N ALA A 266 13.50 -19.68 14.57
CA ALA A 266 13.02 -20.30 15.81
C ALA A 266 12.69 -21.80 15.64
N ILE A 267 12.23 -22.21 14.45
CA ILE A 267 11.89 -23.61 14.13
C ILE A 267 13.14 -24.38 13.69
N HIS A 268 13.95 -23.81 12.78
CA HIS A 268 14.99 -24.55 12.06
C HIS A 268 16.41 -24.28 12.56
N GLY A 269 16.62 -23.32 13.47
CA GLY A 269 17.93 -22.98 14.02
C GLY A 269 18.90 -22.27 13.05
N LYS A 270 18.43 -21.86 11.86
CA LYS A 270 19.23 -21.22 10.82
C LYS A 270 18.41 -20.19 10.05
N ASP A 271 19.07 -19.29 9.35
CA ASP A 271 18.40 -18.33 8.50
C ASP A 271 17.73 -18.99 7.28
N PRO A 272 16.56 -18.49 6.86
CA PRO A 272 15.91 -18.99 5.66
C PRO A 272 16.70 -18.58 4.40
N VAL A 273 16.78 -19.49 3.44
CA VAL A 273 17.42 -19.30 2.14
C VAL A 273 16.66 -20.06 1.06
N GLY A 274 16.93 -19.74 -0.20
CA GLY A 274 16.40 -20.45 -1.36
C GLY A 274 15.04 -19.96 -1.84
N PRO A 275 14.44 -20.63 -2.84
CA PRO A 275 13.28 -20.12 -3.57
C PRO A 275 12.03 -19.85 -2.71
N ALA A 276 11.78 -20.66 -1.66
CA ALA A 276 10.65 -20.42 -0.76
C ALA A 276 10.84 -19.14 0.07
N TRP A 277 12.07 -18.81 0.47
CA TRP A 277 12.39 -17.57 1.14
C TRP A 277 12.27 -16.36 0.20
N GLU A 278 12.72 -16.48 -1.03
CA GLU A 278 12.56 -15.42 -2.04
C GLU A 278 11.07 -15.17 -2.37
N ALA A 279 10.26 -16.22 -2.39
CA ALA A 279 8.81 -16.12 -2.54
C ALA A 279 8.18 -15.33 -1.37
N GLU A 280 8.58 -15.63 -0.14
CA GLU A 280 8.10 -14.92 1.05
C GLU A 280 8.55 -13.46 1.06
N LYS A 281 9.80 -13.15 0.67
CA LYS A 281 10.27 -11.76 0.54
C LYS A 281 9.43 -10.94 -0.46
N ALA A 282 9.03 -11.54 -1.57
CA ALA A 282 8.17 -10.89 -2.53
C ALA A 282 6.80 -10.55 -1.92
N LEU A 283 6.21 -11.46 -1.14
CA LEU A 283 4.94 -11.23 -0.43
C LEU A 283 5.07 -10.17 0.66
N VAL A 284 6.16 -10.19 1.44
CA VAL A 284 6.47 -9.12 2.41
C VAL A 284 6.58 -7.77 1.70
N GLY A 285 7.21 -7.72 0.52
CA GLY A 285 7.21 -6.53 -0.34
C GLY A 285 5.79 -6.08 -0.70
N GLY A 286 4.90 -7.02 -1.02
CA GLY A 286 3.49 -6.75 -1.28
C GLY A 286 2.76 -6.11 -0.10
N TYR A 287 3.05 -6.54 1.13
CA TYR A 287 2.51 -5.92 2.34
C TYR A 287 3.17 -4.58 2.67
N SER A 288 4.45 -4.40 2.29
CA SER A 288 5.15 -3.11 2.41
C SER A 288 4.55 -2.05 1.48
N LEU A 289 3.84 -2.47 0.44
CA LEU A 289 3.09 -1.62 -0.49
C LEU A 289 1.71 -2.25 -0.75
N THR A 290 0.91 -2.37 0.30
CA THR A 290 -0.41 -3.00 0.21
C THR A 290 -1.31 -2.25 -0.76
N ARG A 291 -1.34 -0.92 -0.66
CA ARG A 291 -2.14 -0.05 -1.54
C ARG A 291 -1.26 0.98 -2.22
N LEU A 292 -1.61 1.31 -3.43
CA LEU A 292 -0.93 2.35 -4.17
C LEU A 292 -1.90 3.22 -4.98
N MET A 293 -1.52 4.48 -5.19
CA MET A 293 -2.11 5.41 -6.13
C MET A 293 -1.13 5.65 -7.27
N ALA A 294 -1.58 5.50 -8.51
CA ALA A 294 -0.73 5.66 -9.69
C ALA A 294 -1.47 6.32 -10.84
N PHE A 295 -0.73 6.93 -11.76
CA PHE A 295 -1.26 7.42 -13.02
C PHE A 295 -0.95 6.45 -14.17
N SER A 296 -1.59 6.69 -15.33
CA SER A 296 -1.26 6.04 -16.59
C SER A 296 0.23 6.29 -16.96
N PRO A 297 0.89 5.39 -17.70
CA PRO A 297 2.32 5.53 -18.06
C PRO A 297 2.70 6.84 -18.77
N LYS A 298 1.76 7.45 -19.48
CA LYS A 298 1.96 8.67 -20.27
C LYS A 298 1.52 9.95 -19.55
N ALA A 299 1.20 9.88 -18.26
CA ALA A 299 0.78 11.06 -17.50
C ALA A 299 1.92 12.10 -17.43
N PRO A 300 1.61 13.42 -17.51
CA PRO A 300 2.61 14.46 -17.45
C PRO A 300 3.37 14.44 -16.12
N VAL A 301 4.70 14.46 -16.19
CA VAL A 301 5.58 14.40 -15.00
C VAL A 301 5.21 15.48 -13.98
N ALA A 302 4.88 16.70 -14.44
CA ALA A 302 4.47 17.80 -13.56
C ALA A 302 3.23 17.41 -12.71
N ARG A 303 2.26 16.70 -13.28
CA ARG A 303 1.05 16.26 -12.55
C ARG A 303 1.38 15.17 -11.51
N VAL A 304 2.26 14.26 -11.87
CA VAL A 304 2.77 13.23 -10.94
C VAL A 304 3.47 13.86 -9.75
N MET A 305 4.36 14.82 -10.00
CA MET A 305 5.11 15.50 -8.93
C MET A 305 4.20 16.33 -8.03
N GLU A 306 3.21 17.01 -8.60
CA GLU A 306 2.23 17.77 -7.83
C GLU A 306 1.42 16.87 -6.87
N LEU A 307 0.95 15.73 -7.37
CA LEU A 307 0.23 14.77 -6.53
C LEU A 307 1.12 14.08 -5.49
N ARG A 308 2.39 13.81 -5.80
CA ARG A 308 3.37 13.29 -4.82
C ARG A 308 3.58 14.26 -3.67
N GLN A 309 3.74 15.56 -3.96
CA GLN A 309 3.87 16.59 -2.94
C GLN A 309 2.59 16.70 -2.08
N ALA A 310 1.43 16.69 -2.72
CA ALA A 310 0.14 16.72 -2.02
C ALA A 310 -0.06 15.49 -1.12
N PHE A 311 0.31 14.29 -1.60
CA PHE A 311 0.25 13.06 -0.84
C PHE A 311 1.16 13.10 0.41
N GLN A 312 2.38 13.60 0.26
CA GLN A 312 3.29 13.77 1.39
C GLN A 312 2.80 14.82 2.40
N ALA A 313 2.22 15.92 1.91
CA ALA A 313 1.63 16.95 2.76
C ALA A 313 0.41 16.41 3.53
N MET A 314 -0.47 15.67 2.87
CA MET A 314 -1.60 14.97 3.50
C MET A 314 -1.13 14.05 4.64
N GLY A 315 -0.03 13.32 4.44
CA GLY A 315 0.53 12.43 5.46
C GLY A 315 1.01 13.12 6.73
N LYS A 316 1.15 14.44 6.72
CA LYS A 316 1.52 15.28 7.87
C LYS A 316 0.33 16.05 8.45
N ASP A 317 -0.83 15.96 7.83
CA ASP A 317 -2.03 16.70 8.24
C ASP A 317 -2.66 16.06 9.49
N PRO A 318 -2.76 16.78 10.62
CA PRO A 318 -3.33 16.24 11.85
C PRO A 318 -4.77 15.74 11.68
N ALA A 319 -5.59 16.38 10.81
CA ALA A 319 -6.95 15.94 10.58
C ALA A 319 -7.01 14.62 9.81
N PHE A 320 -6.12 14.41 8.84
CA PHE A 320 -5.98 13.12 8.16
C PHE A 320 -5.51 12.03 9.14
N LEU A 321 -4.49 12.32 9.95
CA LEU A 321 -3.94 11.36 10.92
C LEU A 321 -5.01 10.92 11.92
N ALA A 322 -5.79 11.86 12.47
CA ALA A 322 -6.87 11.55 13.40
C ALA A 322 -7.98 10.72 12.76
N ASP A 323 -8.44 11.08 11.55
CA ASP A 323 -9.45 10.32 10.81
C ASP A 323 -8.95 8.93 10.44
N TRP A 324 -7.69 8.82 10.06
CA TRP A 324 -7.07 7.53 9.77
C TRP A 324 -7.04 6.63 11.00
N GLU A 325 -6.53 7.14 12.13
CA GLU A 325 -6.45 6.38 13.38
C GLU A 325 -7.82 5.93 13.86
N LYS A 326 -8.82 6.82 13.79
CA LYS A 326 -10.20 6.48 14.09
C LYS A 326 -10.76 5.36 13.19
N SER A 327 -10.42 5.39 11.89
CA SER A 327 -10.88 4.41 10.91
C SER A 327 -10.10 3.10 10.97
N GLN A 328 -8.78 3.18 11.09
CA GLN A 328 -7.87 2.05 10.95
C GLN A 328 -7.28 1.56 12.29
N GLY A 329 -7.49 2.28 13.40
CA GLY A 329 -7.06 1.89 14.75
C GLY A 329 -5.55 1.96 15.00
N SER A 330 -4.78 2.51 14.06
CA SER A 330 -3.33 2.72 14.17
C SER A 330 -2.90 3.87 13.25
N PRO A 331 -1.79 4.55 13.50
CA PRO A 331 -1.27 5.58 12.61
C PRO A 331 -1.04 5.07 11.18
N PRO A 332 -1.21 5.92 10.16
CA PRO A 332 -0.95 5.54 8.77
C PRO A 332 0.55 5.28 8.54
N ARG A 333 0.85 4.23 7.79
CA ARG A 333 2.18 4.00 7.26
C ARG A 333 2.17 4.30 5.77
N LEU A 334 2.37 5.56 5.44
CA LEU A 334 2.39 6.02 4.05
C LEU A 334 3.76 5.77 3.43
N VAL A 335 3.75 5.36 2.16
CA VAL A 335 4.93 5.09 1.36
C VAL A 335 5.01 6.16 0.27
N PRO A 336 6.08 6.99 0.22
CA PRO A 336 6.28 7.99 -0.82
C PRO A 336 6.34 7.36 -2.21
N GLY A 337 5.89 8.09 -3.24
CA GLY A 337 5.74 7.54 -4.59
C GLY A 337 7.01 6.97 -5.21
N GLU A 338 8.18 7.54 -4.93
CA GLU A 338 9.45 7.02 -5.42
C GLU A 338 9.83 5.70 -4.71
N GLU A 339 9.69 5.66 -3.40
CA GLU A 339 9.92 4.46 -2.60
C GLU A 339 8.94 3.35 -3.01
N ALA A 340 7.65 3.69 -3.20
CA ALA A 340 6.63 2.77 -3.68
C ALA A 340 6.98 2.17 -5.06
N GLY A 341 7.54 3.00 -5.97
CA GLY A 341 8.04 2.53 -7.26
C GLY A 341 9.20 1.54 -7.11
N ASN A 342 10.14 1.81 -6.21
CA ASN A 342 11.27 0.93 -5.93
C ASN A 342 10.82 -0.41 -5.33
N ILE A 343 9.86 -0.38 -4.39
CA ILE A 343 9.27 -1.60 -3.80
C ILE A 343 8.58 -2.41 -4.91
N ALA A 344 7.72 -1.79 -5.72
CA ALA A 344 7.03 -2.47 -6.81
C ALA A 344 8.01 -3.13 -7.79
N ALA A 345 9.07 -2.40 -8.19
CA ALA A 345 10.10 -2.93 -9.07
C ALA A 345 10.91 -4.09 -8.43
N SER A 346 11.15 -4.04 -7.12
CA SER A 346 11.87 -5.10 -6.39
C SER A 346 11.06 -6.39 -6.33
N ILE A 347 9.74 -6.30 -6.09
CA ILE A 347 8.83 -7.44 -6.09
C ILE A 347 8.91 -8.19 -7.42
N LEU A 348 8.87 -7.46 -8.54
CA LEU A 348 8.88 -8.04 -9.89
C LEU A 348 10.24 -8.64 -10.30
N LYS A 349 11.30 -8.42 -9.51
CA LYS A 349 12.61 -9.06 -9.69
C LYS A 349 12.74 -10.40 -8.97
N ALA A 350 11.68 -10.89 -8.32
CA ALA A 350 11.71 -12.18 -7.65
C ALA A 350 12.18 -13.29 -8.60
N PRO A 351 13.05 -14.21 -8.15
CA PRO A 351 13.56 -15.31 -8.98
C PRO A 351 12.44 -16.18 -9.55
N ARG A 352 12.60 -16.69 -10.77
CA ARG A 352 11.57 -17.49 -11.45
C ARG A 352 11.08 -18.68 -10.62
N GLU A 353 11.96 -19.32 -9.89
CA GLU A 353 11.59 -20.43 -9.01
C GLU A 353 10.67 -19.98 -7.87
N ALA A 354 10.92 -18.81 -7.28
CA ALA A 354 10.04 -18.20 -6.27
C ALA A 354 8.66 -17.88 -6.87
N VAL A 355 8.63 -17.29 -8.07
CA VAL A 355 7.38 -17.00 -8.78
C VAL A 355 6.59 -18.30 -9.06
N ASN A 356 7.26 -19.37 -9.48
CA ASN A 356 6.60 -20.66 -9.72
C ASN A 356 5.99 -21.23 -8.44
N ILE A 357 6.64 -21.10 -7.29
CA ILE A 357 6.07 -21.47 -5.99
C ILE A 357 4.79 -20.67 -5.72
N LEU A 358 4.85 -19.34 -5.88
CA LEU A 358 3.68 -18.47 -5.64
C LEU A 358 2.53 -18.79 -6.58
N LYS A 359 2.79 -19.03 -7.86
CA LYS A 359 1.77 -19.43 -8.84
C LYS A 359 1.09 -20.73 -8.46
N LYS A 360 1.87 -21.75 -8.03
CA LYS A 360 1.33 -23.02 -7.57
C LYS A 360 0.42 -22.86 -6.34
N LEU A 361 0.81 -21.98 -5.41
CA LEU A 361 0.01 -21.69 -4.20
C LEU A 361 -1.21 -20.80 -4.48
N ALA A 362 -1.19 -20.05 -5.56
CA ALA A 362 -2.29 -19.19 -6.00
C ALA A 362 -3.35 -19.92 -6.85
N SER A 363 -3.13 -21.20 -7.12
CA SER A 363 -4.01 -22.04 -7.95
C SER A 363 -4.70 -23.13 -7.12
N PRO A 364 -5.91 -23.55 -7.51
CA PRO A 364 -6.63 -24.66 -6.88
C PRO A 364 -5.85 -25.97 -6.88
#